data_6e5b55b66f5311d327dedc0f8cf2830b
#
_entry.id   6e5b55b66f5311d327dedc0f8cf2830b
#
_cell.length_a   1.000
_cell.length_b   1.000
_cell.length_c   1.000
_cell.angle_alpha   90.00
_cell.angle_beta   90.00
_cell.angle_gamma   90.00
#
_symmetry.space_group_name_H-M   'P 1'
#
loop_
_entity.id
_entity.type
_entity.pdbx_description
1 polymer ?
#
loop_
_entity_poly.entity_id
_entity_poly.type
_entity_poly.pdbx_seq_one_letter_code
_entity_poly.pdbx_strand_id
1 'polypeptide(L)'
;TARSTLEEIEIDNAVTIEEGETIRHAWDLCLENHVKTLYVVDKNNEYKGMVTLGDVSKIQMQDLNITSELLKETPLENLVASVKGSFILKGKLERSGFVRIADKRLMERDLEGAIMVLNDHEDSMIKSMAKGCAVIVVAENFVPNSYIIEMAKQMGVTLISTPYNIMKIIQMIYRSIPVELIMTPANKVIRFNKSEYVED
;
A
#
# COMPACT_ATOMS: atom_id res chain seq x y z
N THR A 1 0.34 -47.24 2.86
CA THR A 1 0.08 -45.95 2.18
C THR A 1 -1.15 -45.35 2.84
N ALA A 2 -0.93 -44.37 3.70
CA ALA A 2 -1.99 -43.63 4.37
C ALA A 2 -2.72 -42.76 3.32
N ARG A 3 -4.02 -43.04 3.13
CA ARG A 3 -4.93 -42.14 2.42
C ARG A 3 -5.31 -41.06 3.40
N SER A 4 -4.72 -39.87 3.27
CA SER A 4 -5.13 -38.70 4.02
C SER A 4 -6.25 -38.02 3.25
N THR A 5 -7.38 -37.81 3.89
CA THR A 5 -8.42 -36.91 3.38
C THR A 5 -8.03 -35.48 3.66
N LEU A 6 -8.52 -34.51 2.87
CA LEU A 6 -8.31 -33.07 3.13
C LEU A 6 -8.82 -32.64 4.51
N GLU A 7 -9.69 -33.42 5.14
CA GLU A 7 -10.16 -33.23 6.52
C GLU A 7 -9.09 -33.56 7.57
N GLU A 8 -8.09 -34.37 7.23
CA GLU A 8 -6.97 -34.73 8.11
C GLU A 8 -5.78 -33.76 7.96
N ILE A 9 -5.79 -32.92 6.94
CA ILE A 9 -4.89 -31.78 6.85
C ILE A 9 -5.46 -30.73 7.79
N GLU A 10 -4.87 -30.62 8.96
CA GLU A 10 -5.26 -29.65 10.01
C GLU A 10 -5.38 -28.24 9.43
N ILE A 11 -6.62 -27.85 9.09
CA ILE A 11 -6.99 -26.46 8.79
C ILE A 11 -7.00 -25.62 10.09
N ASP A 12 -6.83 -26.26 11.24
CA ASP A 12 -6.86 -25.64 12.57
C ASP A 12 -5.78 -24.56 12.82
N ASN A 13 -4.80 -24.44 11.90
CA ASN A 13 -3.76 -23.40 11.97
C ASN A 13 -3.82 -22.42 10.79
N ALA A 14 -4.97 -22.28 10.12
CA ALA A 14 -5.13 -21.28 9.07
C ALA A 14 -5.04 -19.86 9.64
N VAL A 15 -4.02 -19.11 9.22
CA VAL A 15 -3.86 -17.71 9.60
C VAL A 15 -4.68 -16.85 8.64
N THR A 16 -5.55 -16.03 9.20
CA THR A 16 -6.41 -15.12 8.44
C THR A 16 -5.92 -13.69 8.51
N ILE A 17 -6.28 -12.92 7.50
CA ILE A 17 -6.09 -11.47 7.44
C ILE A 17 -7.36 -10.82 6.90
N GLU A 18 -7.78 -9.70 7.47
CA GLU A 18 -8.99 -9.01 7.05
C GLU A 18 -8.74 -8.15 5.80
N GLU A 19 -9.74 -8.02 4.94
CA GLU A 19 -9.73 -7.03 3.85
C GLU A 19 -9.49 -5.63 4.41
N GLY A 20 -8.72 -4.81 3.67
CA GLY A 20 -8.29 -3.48 4.10
C GLY A 20 -6.97 -3.47 4.85
N GLU A 21 -6.54 -4.58 5.41
CA GLU A 21 -5.22 -4.71 6.00
C GLU A 21 -4.12 -4.63 4.94
N THR A 22 -2.97 -4.09 5.32
CA THR A 22 -1.87 -3.81 4.40
C THR A 22 -1.03 -5.05 4.09
N ILE A 23 -0.33 -5.02 2.95
CA ILE A 23 0.65 -6.06 2.61
C ILE A 23 1.81 -6.13 3.62
N ARG A 24 2.13 -5.02 4.31
CA ARG A 24 3.08 -5.04 5.42
C ARG A 24 2.58 -5.92 6.56
N HIS A 25 1.31 -5.76 6.96
CA HIS A 25 0.70 -6.59 7.99
C HIS A 25 0.68 -8.06 7.57
N ALA A 26 0.38 -8.33 6.29
CA ALA A 26 0.45 -9.68 5.73
C ALA A 26 1.85 -10.29 5.85
N TRP A 27 2.88 -9.52 5.54
CA TRP A 27 4.27 -9.96 5.71
C TRP A 27 4.59 -10.30 7.16
N ASP A 28 4.25 -9.41 8.09
CA ASP A 28 4.49 -9.60 9.51
C ASP A 28 3.77 -10.86 10.03
N LEU A 29 2.49 -11.06 9.67
CA LEU A 29 1.74 -12.27 10.04
C LEU A 29 2.37 -13.56 9.50
N CYS A 30 2.85 -13.55 8.27
CA CYS A 30 3.56 -14.71 7.69
C CYS A 30 4.80 -15.07 8.50
N LEU A 31 5.59 -14.07 8.88
CA LEU A 31 6.81 -14.28 9.66
C LEU A 31 6.51 -14.74 11.09
N GLU A 32 5.60 -14.08 11.78
CA GLU A 32 5.23 -14.38 13.16
C GLU A 32 4.64 -15.78 13.34
N ASN A 33 3.85 -16.22 12.38
CA ASN A 33 3.16 -17.51 12.42
C ASN A 33 3.89 -18.62 11.65
N HIS A 34 5.04 -18.31 11.05
CA HIS A 34 5.81 -19.27 10.22
C HIS A 34 5.01 -19.91 9.09
N VAL A 35 4.10 -19.13 8.47
CA VAL A 35 3.26 -19.56 7.34
C VAL A 35 3.67 -18.83 6.07
N LYS A 36 3.36 -19.44 4.93
CA LYS A 36 3.59 -18.84 3.60
C LYS A 36 2.30 -18.38 2.91
N THR A 37 1.16 -18.66 3.50
CA THR A 37 -0.15 -18.36 2.95
C THR A 37 -1.05 -17.80 4.03
N LEU A 38 -1.78 -16.74 3.70
CA LEU A 38 -2.82 -16.14 4.52
C LEU A 38 -4.17 -16.25 3.79
N TYR A 39 -5.23 -16.47 4.54
CA TYR A 39 -6.60 -16.49 4.02
C TYR A 39 -7.23 -15.13 4.29
N VAL A 40 -7.66 -14.46 3.20
CA VAL A 40 -8.29 -13.13 3.29
C VAL A 40 -9.77 -13.33 3.60
N VAL A 41 -10.25 -12.64 4.62
CA VAL A 41 -11.64 -12.67 5.06
C VAL A 41 -12.22 -11.27 5.10
N ASP A 42 -13.54 -11.16 4.99
CA ASP A 42 -14.23 -9.90 5.23
C ASP A 42 -14.56 -9.69 6.73
N LYS A 43 -15.27 -8.60 7.04
CA LYS A 43 -15.70 -8.26 8.41
C LYS A 43 -16.63 -9.29 9.05
N ASN A 44 -17.29 -10.12 8.23
CA ASN A 44 -18.16 -11.21 8.68
C ASN A 44 -17.40 -12.54 8.80
N ASN A 45 -16.07 -12.51 8.63
CA ASN A 45 -15.21 -13.69 8.60
C ASN A 45 -15.50 -14.65 7.43
N GLU A 46 -16.07 -14.12 6.34
CA GLU A 46 -16.29 -14.88 5.11
C GLU A 46 -15.02 -14.88 4.24
N TYR A 47 -14.70 -16.06 3.70
CA TYR A 47 -13.53 -16.22 2.86
C TYR A 47 -13.64 -15.48 1.52
N LYS A 48 -12.66 -14.63 1.22
CA LYS A 48 -12.58 -13.81 -0.01
C LYS A 48 -11.48 -14.24 -0.97
N GLY A 49 -10.40 -14.79 -0.46
CA GLY A 49 -9.28 -15.20 -1.28
C GLY A 49 -8.06 -15.54 -0.43
N MET A 50 -6.91 -15.69 -1.10
CA MET A 50 -5.66 -15.97 -0.40
C MET A 50 -4.51 -15.11 -0.91
N VAL A 51 -3.57 -14.82 -0.02
CA VAL A 51 -2.33 -14.10 -0.30
C VAL A 51 -1.16 -14.95 0.14
N THR A 52 -0.17 -15.10 -0.73
CA THR A 52 1.06 -15.80 -0.39
C THR A 52 2.20 -14.82 -0.11
N LEU A 53 3.21 -15.29 0.62
CA LEU A 53 4.45 -14.53 0.81
C LEU A 53 5.11 -14.18 -0.54
N GLY A 54 4.95 -15.05 -1.55
CA GLY A 54 5.39 -14.79 -2.91
C GLY A 54 4.67 -13.62 -3.57
N ASP A 55 3.36 -13.49 -3.36
CA ASP A 55 2.58 -12.37 -3.89
C ASP A 55 3.05 -11.03 -3.28
N VAL A 56 3.26 -11.00 -1.97
CA VAL A 56 3.81 -9.83 -1.27
C VAL A 56 5.21 -9.47 -1.77
N SER A 57 6.06 -10.47 -1.98
CA SER A 57 7.44 -10.26 -2.47
C SER A 57 7.47 -9.70 -3.89
N LYS A 58 6.56 -10.12 -4.76
CA LYS A 58 6.46 -9.65 -6.14
C LYS A 58 6.20 -8.16 -6.23
N ILE A 59 5.43 -7.57 -5.30
CA ILE A 59 5.16 -6.13 -5.28
C ILE A 59 6.45 -5.31 -5.16
N GLN A 60 7.45 -5.81 -4.46
CA GLN A 60 8.75 -5.15 -4.32
C GLN A 60 9.63 -5.25 -5.59
N MET A 61 9.31 -6.17 -6.49
CA MET A 61 10.09 -6.49 -7.68
C MET A 61 9.39 -6.10 -9.00
N GLN A 62 8.13 -5.63 -8.92
CA GLN A 62 7.32 -5.35 -10.10
C GLN A 62 7.65 -4.01 -10.77
N ASP A 63 7.27 -3.93 -12.05
CA ASP A 63 7.27 -2.71 -12.85
C ASP A 63 6.52 -1.58 -12.10
N LEU A 64 7.12 -0.41 -12.10
CA LEU A 64 6.59 0.82 -11.48
C LEU A 64 5.15 1.15 -11.97
N ASN A 65 4.78 0.75 -13.18
CA ASN A 65 3.45 0.99 -13.72
C ASN A 65 2.38 0.15 -13.01
N ILE A 66 2.64 -1.13 -12.77
CA ILE A 66 1.70 -2.02 -12.06
C ILE A 66 1.53 -1.56 -10.62
N THR A 67 2.62 -1.19 -9.97
CA THR A 67 2.60 -0.71 -8.60
C THR A 67 1.88 0.63 -8.48
N SER A 68 1.97 1.52 -9.48
CA SER A 68 1.25 2.79 -9.50
C SER A 68 -0.27 2.60 -9.60
N GLU A 69 -0.76 1.63 -10.36
CA GLU A 69 -2.19 1.30 -10.41
C GLU A 69 -2.71 0.79 -9.06
N LEU A 70 -1.95 -0.07 -8.39
CA LEU A 70 -2.30 -0.56 -7.06
C LEU A 70 -2.31 0.57 -6.02
N LEU A 71 -1.34 1.48 -6.07
CA LEU A 71 -1.30 2.64 -5.18
C LEU A 71 -2.44 3.63 -5.45
N LYS A 72 -2.84 3.80 -6.70
CA LYS A 72 -4.00 4.63 -7.05
C LYS A 72 -5.28 4.15 -6.35
N GLU A 73 -5.46 2.84 -6.27
CA GLU A 73 -6.61 2.21 -5.59
C GLU A 73 -6.44 2.10 -4.06
N THR A 74 -5.25 2.37 -3.53
CA THR A 74 -4.98 2.29 -2.10
C THR A 74 -5.58 3.49 -1.37
N PRO A 75 -6.38 3.30 -0.30
CA PRO A 75 -6.89 4.41 0.49
C PRO A 75 -5.77 5.30 1.04
N LEU A 76 -5.97 6.62 1.00
CA LEU A 76 -4.98 7.59 1.47
C LEU A 76 -4.66 7.41 2.96
N GLU A 77 -5.63 7.00 3.73
CA GLU A 77 -5.50 6.68 5.16
C GLU A 77 -4.52 5.53 5.41
N ASN A 78 -4.51 4.51 4.54
CA ASN A 78 -3.52 3.42 4.60
C ASN A 78 -2.10 3.94 4.39
N LEU A 79 -1.94 4.85 3.42
CA LEU A 79 -0.66 5.47 3.14
C LEU A 79 -0.17 6.28 4.33
N VAL A 80 -1.02 7.13 4.91
CA VAL A 80 -0.71 7.94 6.09
C VAL A 80 -0.32 7.06 7.28
N ALA A 81 -1.09 6.02 7.56
CA ALA A 81 -0.79 5.07 8.64
C ALA A 81 0.53 4.35 8.42
N SER A 82 0.82 3.91 7.19
CA SER A 82 2.05 3.18 6.86
C SER A 82 3.32 4.02 7.04
N VAL A 83 3.25 5.32 6.81
CA VAL A 83 4.38 6.23 7.03
C VAL A 83 4.40 6.81 8.46
N LYS A 84 3.57 6.32 9.37
CA LYS A 84 3.35 6.91 10.71
C LYS A 84 3.10 8.42 10.63
N GLY A 85 2.37 8.82 9.62
CA GLY A 85 2.13 10.22 9.30
C GLY A 85 0.89 10.79 9.97
N SER A 86 0.76 12.09 9.83
CA SER A 86 -0.44 12.84 10.15
C SER A 86 -0.74 13.84 9.04
N PHE A 87 -2.03 14.12 8.83
CA PHE A 87 -2.41 15.18 7.90
C PHE A 87 -2.08 16.54 8.48
N ILE A 88 -1.28 17.34 7.75
CA ILE A 88 -1.21 18.78 7.95
C ILE A 88 -2.45 19.41 7.32
N LEU A 89 -2.81 18.94 6.14
CA LEU A 89 -3.96 19.37 5.36
C LEU A 89 -4.47 18.22 4.50
N LYS A 90 -5.79 17.98 4.51
CA LYS A 90 -6.43 17.03 3.60
C LYS A 90 -7.05 17.80 2.42
N GLY A 91 -6.43 17.69 1.25
CA GLY A 91 -6.89 18.30 0.00
C GLY A 91 -7.93 17.45 -0.71
N LYS A 92 -8.40 17.96 -1.86
CA LYS A 92 -9.48 17.33 -2.66
C LYS A 92 -9.02 16.86 -4.03
N LEU A 93 -7.77 17.13 -4.43
CA LEU A 93 -7.25 16.69 -5.72
C LEU A 93 -7.20 15.16 -5.76
N GLU A 94 -7.63 14.64 -6.89
CA GLU A 94 -7.46 13.22 -7.20
C GLU A 94 -5.98 12.94 -7.43
N ARG A 95 -5.51 11.85 -6.84
CA ARG A 95 -4.13 11.41 -6.99
C ARG A 95 -4.00 10.27 -8.00
N SER A 96 -2.86 10.21 -8.65
CA SER A 96 -2.35 9.01 -9.30
C SER A 96 -1.66 8.10 -8.26
N GLY A 97 -1.13 6.98 -8.70
CA GLY A 97 -0.26 6.14 -7.87
C GLY A 97 1.23 6.40 -8.08
N PHE A 98 1.61 7.44 -8.81
CA PHE A 98 3.02 7.74 -9.06
C PHE A 98 3.66 8.43 -7.87
N VAL A 99 4.69 7.79 -7.30
CA VAL A 99 5.53 8.34 -6.23
C VAL A 99 6.78 8.94 -6.84
N ARG A 100 7.08 10.18 -6.49
CA ARG A 100 8.22 10.94 -7.02
C ARG A 100 8.97 11.65 -5.90
N ILE A 101 10.27 11.81 -6.11
CA ILE A 101 11.15 12.67 -5.29
C ILE A 101 11.57 13.89 -6.10
N ALA A 102 12.02 14.95 -5.41
CA ALA A 102 12.53 16.14 -6.10
C ALA A 102 13.87 15.83 -6.80
N ASP A 103 13.88 15.97 -8.12
CA ASP A 103 15.02 15.85 -9.00
C ASP A 103 14.90 16.94 -10.06
N LYS A 104 16.02 17.49 -10.52
CA LYS A 104 16.04 18.58 -11.50
C LYS A 104 15.29 18.22 -12.78
N ARG A 105 15.47 17.00 -13.29
CA ARG A 105 14.80 16.54 -14.53
C ARG A 105 13.31 16.33 -14.33
N LEU A 106 12.93 15.82 -13.16
CA LEU A 106 11.55 15.53 -12.83
C LEU A 106 10.74 16.81 -12.64
N MET A 107 11.35 17.85 -12.02
CA MET A 107 10.70 19.13 -11.77
C MET A 107 10.44 19.94 -13.05
N GLU A 108 10.95 19.52 -14.20
CA GLU A 108 10.64 20.08 -15.52
C GLU A 108 9.42 19.42 -16.18
N ARG A 109 8.94 18.27 -15.64
CA ARG A 109 7.83 17.48 -16.18
C ARG A 109 6.50 17.87 -15.53
N ASP A 110 5.44 17.40 -16.13
CA ASP A 110 4.12 17.37 -15.53
C ASP A 110 4.09 16.36 -14.37
N LEU A 111 3.56 16.78 -13.23
CA LEU A 111 3.43 15.99 -12.01
C LEU A 111 1.97 15.75 -11.64
N GLU A 112 1.06 15.86 -12.61
CA GLU A 112 -0.38 15.74 -12.37
C GLU A 112 -0.73 14.50 -11.54
N GLY A 113 -1.39 14.73 -10.42
CA GLY A 113 -1.82 13.69 -9.50
C GLY A 113 -0.71 13.00 -8.71
N ALA A 114 0.57 13.36 -8.90
CA ALA A 114 1.68 12.67 -8.27
C ALA A 114 1.68 12.77 -6.73
N ILE A 115 2.23 11.74 -6.10
CA ILE A 115 2.60 11.71 -4.68
C ILE A 115 4.07 12.12 -4.59
N MET A 116 4.33 13.33 -4.12
CA MET A 116 5.69 13.83 -3.95
C MET A 116 6.19 13.51 -2.55
N VAL A 117 7.41 12.98 -2.46
CA VAL A 117 8.10 12.77 -1.19
C VAL A 117 9.24 13.77 -1.11
N LEU A 118 9.13 14.69 -0.19
CA LEU A 118 10.01 15.86 -0.08
C LEU A 118 10.56 16.01 1.35
N ASN A 119 11.67 16.68 1.47
CA ASN A 119 12.23 17.15 2.74
C ASN A 119 11.86 18.62 3.00
N ASP A 120 12.75 19.38 3.64
CA ASP A 120 12.56 20.76 4.06
C ASP A 120 12.68 21.82 2.95
N HIS A 121 12.86 21.41 1.70
CA HIS A 121 12.99 22.37 0.59
C HIS A 121 11.63 22.90 0.12
N GLU A 122 11.21 24.03 0.68
CA GLU A 122 9.93 24.67 0.39
C GLU A 122 9.77 25.08 -1.08
N ASP A 123 10.85 25.48 -1.76
CA ASP A 123 10.84 25.73 -3.21
C ASP A 123 10.41 24.50 -4.02
N SER A 124 10.82 23.32 -3.60
CA SER A 124 10.39 22.07 -4.23
C SER A 124 8.92 21.78 -4.00
N MET A 125 8.38 22.15 -2.84
CA MET A 125 6.94 22.05 -2.54
C MET A 125 6.12 22.96 -3.45
N ILE A 126 6.53 24.21 -3.59
CA ILE A 126 5.88 25.21 -4.46
C ILE A 126 5.89 24.72 -5.92
N LYS A 127 7.03 24.29 -6.42
CA LYS A 127 7.18 23.79 -7.78
C LYS A 127 6.34 22.54 -8.03
N SER A 128 6.32 21.61 -7.08
CA SER A 128 5.50 20.39 -7.18
C SER A 128 4.01 20.70 -7.26
N MET A 129 3.52 21.63 -6.45
CA MET A 129 2.12 22.07 -6.51
C MET A 129 1.81 22.77 -7.84
N ALA A 130 2.69 23.66 -8.32
CA ALA A 130 2.54 24.33 -9.61
C ALA A 130 2.52 23.35 -10.80
N LYS A 131 3.13 22.17 -10.65
CA LYS A 131 3.16 21.10 -11.65
C LYS A 131 2.03 20.09 -11.50
N GLY A 132 1.12 20.29 -10.57
CA GLY A 132 -0.12 19.52 -10.45
C GLY A 132 -0.04 18.29 -9.51
N CYS A 133 0.95 18.20 -8.62
CA CYS A 133 0.95 17.11 -7.63
C CYS A 133 -0.31 17.15 -6.76
N ALA A 134 -0.78 15.98 -6.34
CA ALA A 134 -1.97 15.87 -5.51
C ALA A 134 -1.64 15.69 -4.02
N VAL A 135 -0.50 15.10 -3.71
CA VAL A 135 -0.06 14.80 -2.35
C VAL A 135 1.41 15.15 -2.18
N ILE A 136 1.75 15.79 -1.07
CA ILE A 136 3.12 15.98 -0.61
C ILE A 136 3.28 15.30 0.74
N VAL A 137 4.20 14.34 0.83
CA VAL A 137 4.62 13.70 2.08
C VAL A 137 5.93 14.35 2.50
N VAL A 138 5.89 15.05 3.62
CA VAL A 138 7.02 15.82 4.14
C VAL A 138 7.78 15.00 5.17
N ALA A 139 9.06 14.79 4.92
CA ALA A 139 9.95 13.97 5.74
C ALA A 139 10.36 14.65 7.05
N GLU A 140 10.79 13.83 8.01
CA GLU A 140 11.54 14.24 9.22
C GLU A 140 10.82 15.28 10.09
N ASN A 141 9.47 15.18 10.16
CA ASN A 141 8.62 16.09 10.92
C ASN A 141 8.78 17.58 10.55
N PHE A 142 9.30 17.87 9.36
CA PHE A 142 9.33 19.25 8.90
C PHE A 142 7.90 19.78 8.72
N VAL A 143 7.66 20.99 9.19
CA VAL A 143 6.37 21.67 9.03
C VAL A 143 6.57 22.84 8.06
N PRO A 144 5.92 22.81 6.89
CA PRO A 144 5.98 23.92 5.94
C PRO A 144 5.46 25.22 6.56
N ASN A 145 5.94 26.35 6.06
CA ASN A 145 5.44 27.63 6.52
C ASN A 145 3.96 27.85 6.14
N SER A 146 3.35 28.86 6.75
CA SER A 146 1.92 29.15 6.56
C SER A 146 1.55 29.49 5.10
N TYR A 147 2.47 30.09 4.35
CA TYR A 147 2.27 30.38 2.93
C TYR A 147 2.11 29.11 2.09
N ILE A 148 2.96 28.11 2.33
CA ILE A 148 2.89 26.81 1.66
C ILE A 148 1.59 26.06 2.00
N ILE A 149 1.21 26.09 3.27
CA ILE A 149 -0.04 25.43 3.73
C ILE A 149 -1.25 26.10 3.08
N GLU A 150 -1.28 27.43 3.03
CA GLU A 150 -2.38 28.16 2.39
C GLU A 150 -2.42 27.93 0.87
N MET A 151 -1.27 27.89 0.21
CA MET A 151 -1.17 27.56 -1.21
C MET A 151 -1.72 26.15 -1.48
N ALA A 152 -1.33 25.17 -0.68
CA ALA A 152 -1.83 23.80 -0.79
C ALA A 152 -3.35 23.74 -0.59
N LYS A 153 -3.89 24.48 0.36
CA LYS A 153 -5.32 24.57 0.61
C LYS A 153 -6.08 25.12 -0.61
N GLN A 154 -5.59 26.21 -1.19
CA GLN A 154 -6.20 26.83 -2.38
C GLN A 154 -6.14 25.90 -3.59
N MET A 155 -5.06 25.17 -3.76
CA MET A 155 -4.85 24.23 -4.88
C MET A 155 -5.45 22.84 -4.64
N GLY A 156 -5.95 22.55 -3.45
CA GLY A 156 -6.54 21.24 -3.11
C GLY A 156 -5.52 20.13 -2.88
N VAL A 157 -4.26 20.46 -2.62
CA VAL A 157 -3.16 19.51 -2.39
C VAL A 157 -3.22 18.98 -0.96
N THR A 158 -3.02 17.69 -0.79
CA THR A 158 -2.88 17.06 0.53
C THR A 158 -1.45 17.16 1.03
N LEU A 159 -1.27 17.61 2.27
CA LEU A 159 0.02 17.65 2.96
C LEU A 159 0.02 16.66 4.13
N ILE A 160 1.04 15.80 4.17
CA ILE A 160 1.24 14.78 5.19
C ILE A 160 2.62 14.99 5.82
N SER A 161 2.69 15.02 7.15
CA SER A 161 3.96 15.02 7.89
C SER A 161 4.27 13.61 8.37
N THR A 162 5.55 13.22 8.37
CA THR A 162 6.01 11.93 8.88
C THR A 162 7.38 12.06 9.56
N PRO A 163 7.66 11.27 10.60
CA PRO A 163 8.99 11.27 11.23
C PRO A 163 10.06 10.57 10.39
N TYR A 164 9.68 9.87 9.32
CA TYR A 164 10.59 9.10 8.49
C TYR A 164 11.37 9.96 7.49
N ASN A 165 12.58 9.51 7.12
CA ASN A 165 13.32 10.06 5.99
C ASN A 165 12.73 9.60 4.65
N ILE A 166 13.16 10.22 3.55
CA ILE A 166 12.64 9.98 2.20
C ILE A 166 12.69 8.49 1.82
N MET A 167 13.80 7.81 2.06
CA MET A 167 13.97 6.40 1.69
C MET A 167 12.98 5.50 2.44
N LYS A 168 12.81 5.74 3.74
CA LYS A 168 11.86 5.00 4.56
C LYS A 168 10.42 5.28 4.15
N ILE A 169 10.08 6.52 3.83
CA ILE A 169 8.76 6.91 3.32
C ILE A 169 8.43 6.10 2.07
N ILE A 170 9.32 6.08 1.08
CA ILE A 170 9.10 5.36 -0.18
C ILE A 170 8.83 3.89 0.08
N GLN A 171 9.63 3.23 0.91
CA GLN A 171 9.43 1.83 1.28
C GLN A 171 8.05 1.60 1.94
N MET A 172 7.65 2.48 2.85
CA MET A 172 6.38 2.35 3.58
C MET A 172 5.17 2.65 2.70
N ILE A 173 5.26 3.57 1.75
CA ILE A 173 4.19 3.85 0.80
C ILE A 173 3.83 2.59 0.02
N TYR A 174 4.80 1.87 -0.53
CA TYR A 174 4.53 0.63 -1.28
C TYR A 174 3.96 -0.50 -0.41
N ARG A 175 4.25 -0.49 0.88
CA ARG A 175 3.72 -1.46 1.85
C ARG A 175 2.32 -1.11 2.37
N SER A 176 1.77 0.03 1.97
CA SER A 176 0.42 0.49 2.35
C SER A 176 -0.70 -0.16 1.53
N ILE A 177 -0.37 -0.84 0.44
CA ILE A 177 -1.33 -1.48 -0.46
C ILE A 177 -2.14 -2.52 0.32
N PRO A 178 -3.48 -2.50 0.24
CA PRO A 178 -4.32 -3.47 0.93
C PRO A 178 -4.28 -4.84 0.25
N VAL A 179 -4.41 -5.89 1.06
CA VAL A 179 -4.23 -7.29 0.62
C VAL A 179 -5.22 -7.74 -0.45
N GLU A 180 -6.45 -7.21 -0.45
CA GLU A 180 -7.47 -7.55 -1.44
C GLU A 180 -7.10 -7.14 -2.87
N LEU A 181 -6.19 -6.18 -3.04
CA LEU A 181 -5.72 -5.76 -4.36
C LEU A 181 -4.69 -6.73 -4.97
N ILE A 182 -4.08 -7.59 -4.16
CA ILE A 182 -3.07 -8.56 -4.61
C ILE A 182 -3.47 -10.01 -4.40
N MET A 183 -4.55 -10.30 -3.69
CA MET A 183 -5.00 -11.66 -3.40
C MET A 183 -5.41 -12.42 -4.66
N THR A 184 -5.31 -13.74 -4.61
CA THR A 184 -6.03 -14.62 -5.52
C THR A 184 -7.46 -14.76 -5.00
N PRO A 185 -8.49 -14.30 -5.75
CA PRO A 185 -9.87 -14.36 -5.30
C PRO A 185 -10.36 -15.79 -5.10
N ALA A 186 -11.30 -15.97 -4.18
CA ALA A 186 -11.88 -17.28 -3.85
C ALA A 186 -12.47 -18.04 -5.04
N ASN A 187 -13.01 -17.32 -6.05
CA ASN A 187 -13.56 -17.91 -7.27
C ASN A 187 -12.50 -18.46 -8.24
N LYS A 188 -11.23 -18.08 -8.07
CA LYS A 188 -10.09 -18.57 -8.86
C LYS A 188 -9.28 -19.65 -8.14
N VAL A 189 -9.58 -19.89 -6.86
CA VAL A 189 -8.93 -20.96 -6.09
C VAL A 189 -9.56 -22.29 -6.44
N ILE A 190 -8.73 -23.28 -6.76
CA ILE A 190 -9.19 -24.65 -7.01
C ILE A 190 -9.79 -25.19 -5.71
N ARG A 191 -11.09 -25.52 -5.72
CA ARG A 191 -11.79 -26.14 -4.60
C ARG A 191 -11.93 -27.62 -4.90
N PHE A 192 -11.41 -28.45 -4.01
CA PHE A 192 -11.68 -29.88 -4.03
C PHE A 192 -12.94 -30.14 -3.20
N ASN A 193 -13.82 -30.98 -3.71
CA ASN A 193 -14.92 -31.48 -2.91
C ASN A 193 -14.39 -32.40 -1.80
N LYS A 194 -15.01 -32.35 -0.63
CA LYS A 194 -14.63 -33.20 0.53
C LYS A 194 -14.60 -34.72 0.22
N SER A 195 -15.26 -35.12 -0.85
CA SER A 195 -15.33 -36.53 -1.31
C SER A 195 -14.24 -36.92 -2.33
N GLU A 196 -13.43 -35.97 -2.78
CA GLU A 196 -12.35 -36.24 -3.73
C GLU A 196 -11.09 -36.69 -2.99
N TYR A 197 -10.61 -37.88 -3.32
CA TYR A 197 -9.32 -38.36 -2.83
C TYR A 197 -8.21 -37.84 -3.73
N VAL A 198 -7.13 -37.34 -3.13
CA VAL A 198 -5.90 -37.07 -3.85
C VAL A 198 -5.17 -38.42 -4.00
N GLU A 199 -5.08 -38.93 -5.22
CA GLU A 199 -4.16 -40.02 -5.54
C GLU A 199 -2.76 -39.47 -5.71
N ASP A 200 -1.79 -40.08 -5.02
CA ASP A 200 -0.36 -39.79 -5.13
C ASP A 200 0.20 -40.13 -6.52
#